data_40860abf8adbeb17c785011ae4e78091
#
_entry.id   40860abf8adbeb17c785011ae4e78091
#
_cell.length_a   1.000
_cell.length_b   1.000
_cell.length_c   1.000
_cell.angle_alpha   90.00
_cell.angle_beta   90.00
_cell.angle_gamma   90.00
#
_symmetry.space_group_name_H-M   'P 1'
#
loop_
_entity.id
_entity.type
_entity.pdbx_description
1 polymer ?
#
loop_
_entity_poly.entity_id
_entity_poly.type
_entity_poly.pdbx_seq_one_letter_code
_entity_poly.pdbx_strand_id
1 'polypeptide(L)'
;MLPKLDVPIHEVKLISTGKTIRFRPFLVKEQKLFLMASESNDPKETINVIRQVLKNCVLDEIDVDSLPTFDLEFLFMNLRARSVEEIVDLKYKCNNVVLNDKGESDACTGVVDFKVNLLEIEPTKNPEHTNKIQLTENLGVVLKYASFDMIQKYEDKSESEIMSSMLVDCIDYIYDKDQIYYAKDTSRDELVEFVDNLQQKDLEKIKVFFDTLPEIKKDVHFKCPKCSYEEDIQIKGLQSFFV
;
A
#
# COMPACT_ATOMS: atom_id res chain seq x y z
N MET A 1 -35.20 -20.14 14.92
CA MET A 1 -33.94 -19.44 14.60
C MET A 1 -33.23 -20.25 13.52
N LEU A 2 -32.80 -19.65 12.43
CA LEU A 2 -32.10 -20.38 11.37
C LEU A 2 -30.67 -20.76 11.85
N PRO A 3 -30.11 -21.90 11.39
CA PRO A 3 -28.77 -22.30 11.73
C PRO A 3 -27.75 -21.27 11.20
N LYS A 4 -26.69 -21.04 11.97
CA LYS A 4 -25.54 -20.25 11.51
C LYS A 4 -24.53 -21.18 10.85
N LEU A 5 -23.95 -20.75 9.74
CA LEU A 5 -22.86 -21.46 9.10
C LEU A 5 -21.54 -21.15 9.81
N ASP A 6 -20.76 -22.18 10.07
CA ASP A 6 -19.38 -22.00 10.53
C ASP A 6 -18.53 -21.41 9.41
N VAL A 7 -17.72 -20.42 9.76
CA VAL A 7 -16.85 -19.71 8.82
C VAL A 7 -15.41 -20.04 9.19
N PRO A 8 -14.57 -20.43 8.22
CA PRO A 8 -13.16 -20.72 8.49
C PRO A 8 -12.45 -19.47 9.00
N ILE A 9 -11.44 -19.69 9.84
CA ILE A 9 -10.55 -18.62 10.34
C ILE A 9 -9.19 -18.79 9.68
N HIS A 10 -8.67 -17.70 9.17
CA HIS A 10 -7.34 -17.61 8.56
C HIS A 10 -6.47 -16.64 9.34
N GLU A 11 -5.17 -16.74 9.08
CA GLU A 11 -4.16 -15.91 9.73
C GLU A 11 -3.28 -15.23 8.68
N VAL A 12 -2.88 -14.00 8.98
CA VAL A 12 -1.89 -13.25 8.20
C VAL A 12 -0.94 -12.53 9.14
N LYS A 13 0.33 -12.45 8.79
CA LYS A 13 1.34 -11.76 9.57
C LYS A 13 1.55 -10.35 9.01
N LEU A 14 1.25 -9.32 9.81
CA LEU A 14 1.50 -7.92 9.43
C LEU A 14 2.99 -7.69 9.18
N ILE A 15 3.28 -6.89 8.17
CA ILE A 15 4.63 -6.59 7.71
C ILE A 15 5.33 -5.65 8.68
N SER A 16 4.62 -4.61 9.13
CA SER A 16 5.16 -3.56 10.00
C SER A 16 5.56 -4.06 11.38
N THR A 17 4.73 -4.89 11.98
CA THR A 17 4.89 -5.33 13.38
C THR A 17 5.29 -6.79 13.54
N GLY A 18 5.10 -7.60 12.49
CA GLY A 18 5.23 -9.05 12.56
C GLY A 18 4.14 -9.74 13.40
N LYS A 19 3.12 -9.02 13.86
CA LYS A 19 1.98 -9.57 14.63
C LYS A 19 1.09 -10.41 13.69
N THR A 20 0.72 -11.60 14.14
CA THR A 20 -0.26 -12.43 13.44
C THR A 20 -1.67 -11.94 13.75
N ILE A 21 -2.48 -11.75 12.72
CA ILE A 21 -3.85 -11.28 12.78
C ILE A 21 -4.77 -12.36 12.23
N ARG A 22 -5.82 -12.68 12.98
CA ARG A 22 -6.86 -13.62 12.58
C ARG A 22 -7.99 -12.90 11.88
N PHE A 23 -8.50 -13.50 10.83
CA PHE A 23 -9.62 -12.97 10.07
C PHE A 23 -10.50 -14.09 9.54
N ARG A 24 -11.76 -13.77 9.25
CA ARG A 24 -12.68 -14.63 8.51
C ARG A 24 -12.89 -14.13 7.09
N PRO A 25 -13.18 -15.00 6.13
CA PRO A 25 -13.62 -14.55 4.80
C PRO A 25 -14.82 -13.60 4.91
N PHE A 26 -14.95 -12.69 3.96
CA PHE A 26 -16.14 -11.86 3.90
C PHE A 26 -17.35 -12.66 3.41
N LEU A 27 -18.51 -12.26 3.87
CA LEU A 27 -19.79 -12.91 3.57
C LEU A 27 -20.53 -12.09 2.50
N VAL A 28 -21.68 -12.57 2.07
CA VAL A 28 -22.54 -11.87 1.10
C VAL A 28 -22.88 -10.44 1.52
N LYS A 29 -22.99 -10.17 2.83
CA LYS A 29 -23.24 -8.81 3.31
C LYS A 29 -22.09 -7.84 3.04
N GLU A 30 -20.83 -8.28 3.16
CA GLU A 30 -19.65 -7.50 2.82
C GLU A 30 -19.50 -7.40 1.29
N GLN A 31 -19.78 -8.45 0.53
CA GLN A 31 -19.76 -8.41 -0.93
C GLN A 31 -20.74 -7.38 -1.50
N LYS A 32 -21.92 -7.21 -0.90
CA LYS A 32 -22.87 -6.16 -1.30
C LYS A 32 -22.29 -4.75 -1.16
N LEU A 33 -21.45 -4.51 -0.15
CA LEU A 33 -20.79 -3.20 0.00
C LEU A 33 -19.87 -2.90 -1.19
N PHE A 34 -19.10 -3.89 -1.66
CA PHE A 34 -18.25 -3.71 -2.85
C PHE A 34 -19.07 -3.45 -4.12
N LEU A 35 -20.20 -4.14 -4.29
CA LEU A 35 -21.08 -3.90 -5.44
C LEU A 35 -21.62 -2.46 -5.44
N MET A 36 -22.04 -1.97 -4.28
CA MET A 36 -22.52 -0.59 -4.15
C MET A 36 -21.43 0.43 -4.44
N ALA A 37 -20.21 0.20 -3.93
CA ALA A 37 -19.07 1.09 -4.20
C ALA A 37 -18.67 1.09 -5.69
N SER A 38 -18.75 -0.06 -6.36
CA SER A 38 -18.44 -0.15 -7.79
C SER A 38 -19.43 0.60 -8.68
N GLU A 39 -20.69 0.74 -8.25
CA GLU A 39 -21.72 1.50 -8.95
C GLU A 39 -21.48 3.03 -8.88
N SER A 40 -20.85 3.49 -7.80
CA SER A 40 -20.56 4.93 -7.62
C SER A 40 -19.42 5.44 -8.49
N ASN A 41 -18.51 4.56 -8.93
CA ASN A 41 -17.27 4.90 -9.63
C ASN A 41 -16.38 5.90 -8.86
N ASP A 42 -16.53 6.01 -7.54
CA ASP A 42 -15.71 6.86 -6.67
C ASP A 42 -14.60 6.01 -6.01
N PRO A 43 -13.32 6.26 -6.33
CA PRO A 43 -12.21 5.55 -5.71
C PRO A 43 -12.18 5.70 -4.18
N LYS A 44 -12.60 6.84 -3.64
CA LYS A 44 -12.66 7.09 -2.19
C LYS A 44 -13.68 6.19 -1.51
N GLU A 45 -14.84 5.99 -2.12
CA GLU A 45 -15.87 5.10 -1.62
C GLU A 45 -15.39 3.65 -1.59
N THR A 46 -14.70 3.22 -2.65
CA THR A 46 -14.09 1.88 -2.72
C THR A 46 -13.14 1.64 -1.55
N ILE A 47 -12.26 2.59 -1.25
CA ILE A 47 -11.30 2.48 -0.15
C ILE A 47 -12.00 2.45 1.20
N ASN A 48 -13.02 3.27 1.41
CA ASN A 48 -13.81 3.26 2.64
C ASN A 48 -14.53 1.92 2.85
N VAL A 49 -15.03 1.31 1.78
CA VAL A 49 -15.63 -0.03 1.83
C VAL A 49 -14.59 -1.09 2.18
N ILE A 50 -13.38 -1.03 1.60
CA ILE A 50 -12.28 -1.94 1.97
C ILE A 50 -12.01 -1.88 3.48
N ARG A 51 -11.87 -0.69 4.04
CA ARG A 51 -11.64 -0.48 5.48
C ARG A 51 -12.79 -1.05 6.32
N GLN A 52 -14.03 -0.76 5.94
CA GLN A 52 -15.20 -1.28 6.63
C GLN A 52 -15.25 -2.81 6.60
N VAL A 53 -14.95 -3.40 5.46
CA VAL A 53 -14.94 -4.87 5.31
C VAL A 53 -13.81 -5.48 6.16
N LEU A 54 -12.62 -4.88 6.19
CA LEU A 54 -11.54 -5.32 7.05
C LEU A 54 -11.92 -5.27 8.53
N LYS A 55 -12.50 -4.17 9.00
CA LYS A 55 -13.01 -4.04 10.38
C LYS A 55 -14.05 -5.11 10.73
N ASN A 56 -14.91 -5.50 9.78
CA ASN A 56 -15.93 -6.51 9.97
C ASN A 56 -15.36 -7.95 9.98
N CYS A 57 -14.26 -8.18 9.27
CA CYS A 57 -13.71 -9.52 9.04
C CYS A 57 -12.54 -9.86 9.97
N VAL A 58 -11.79 -8.89 10.45
CA VAL A 58 -10.73 -9.08 11.45
C VAL A 58 -11.35 -9.47 12.78
N LEU A 59 -10.74 -10.46 13.44
CA LEU A 59 -11.26 -11.05 14.69
C LEU A 59 -10.46 -10.58 15.91
N ASP A 60 -9.25 -10.08 15.70
CA ASP A 60 -8.40 -9.56 16.77
C ASP A 60 -8.65 -8.06 17.00
N GLU A 61 -8.41 -7.61 18.23
CA GLU A 61 -8.51 -6.19 18.59
C GLU A 61 -7.33 -5.42 18.01
N ILE A 62 -7.54 -4.88 16.81
CA ILE A 62 -6.60 -3.98 16.14
C ILE A 62 -7.36 -2.76 15.60
N ASP A 63 -6.69 -1.63 15.59
CA ASP A 63 -7.19 -0.45 14.90
C ASP A 63 -6.76 -0.52 13.42
N VAL A 64 -7.70 -0.91 12.54
CA VAL A 64 -7.48 -1.04 11.10
C VAL A 64 -7.11 0.32 10.47
N ASP A 65 -7.61 1.42 11.01
CA ASP A 65 -7.37 2.77 10.47
C ASP A 65 -5.95 3.27 10.75
N SER A 66 -5.33 2.76 11.82
CA SER A 66 -3.94 3.07 12.18
C SER A 66 -2.91 2.22 11.45
N LEU A 67 -3.35 1.18 10.70
CA LEU A 67 -2.41 0.34 9.96
C LEU A 67 -1.70 1.13 8.85
N PRO A 68 -0.41 0.84 8.62
CA PRO A 68 0.28 1.29 7.42
C PRO A 68 -0.45 0.82 6.15
N THR A 69 -0.37 1.61 5.09
CA THR A 69 -1.04 1.28 3.81
C THR A 69 -0.66 -0.09 3.27
N PHE A 70 0.62 -0.45 3.33
CA PHE A 70 1.10 -1.75 2.86
C PHE A 70 0.56 -2.92 3.71
N ASP A 71 0.35 -2.74 5.02
CA ASP A 71 -0.28 -3.75 5.87
C ASP A 71 -1.78 -3.90 5.55
N LEU A 72 -2.46 -2.77 5.36
CA LEU A 72 -3.86 -2.76 4.96
C LEU A 72 -4.07 -3.44 3.61
N GLU A 73 -3.21 -3.13 2.63
CA GLU A 73 -3.21 -3.76 1.32
C GLU A 73 -2.95 -5.27 1.40
N PHE A 74 -1.95 -5.67 2.16
CA PHE A 74 -1.60 -7.08 2.33
C PHE A 74 -2.70 -7.88 3.03
N LEU A 75 -3.29 -7.31 4.09
CA LEU A 75 -4.41 -7.91 4.81
C LEU A 75 -5.62 -8.07 3.89
N PHE A 76 -5.95 -7.03 3.10
CA PHE A 76 -7.07 -7.08 2.19
C PHE A 76 -6.86 -8.08 1.04
N MET A 77 -5.67 -8.15 0.47
CA MET A 77 -5.31 -9.12 -0.56
C MET A 77 -5.51 -10.56 -0.05
N ASN A 78 -5.05 -10.85 1.17
CA ASN A 78 -5.25 -12.16 1.81
C ASN A 78 -6.73 -12.44 2.10
N LEU A 79 -7.46 -11.44 2.60
CA LEU A 79 -8.90 -11.54 2.84
C LEU A 79 -9.66 -11.88 1.55
N ARG A 80 -9.35 -11.17 0.45
CA ARG A 80 -9.99 -11.42 -0.84
C ARG A 80 -9.68 -12.80 -1.38
N ALA A 81 -8.41 -13.21 -1.34
CA ALA A 81 -7.99 -14.52 -1.81
C ALA A 81 -8.75 -15.66 -1.10
N ARG A 82 -8.99 -15.52 0.20
CA ARG A 82 -9.73 -16.51 1.01
C ARG A 82 -11.25 -16.38 0.92
N SER A 83 -11.75 -15.30 0.36
CA SER A 83 -13.19 -15.04 0.27
C SER A 83 -13.80 -15.36 -1.10
N VAL A 84 -13.02 -15.19 -2.16
CA VAL A 84 -13.51 -15.39 -3.55
C VAL A 84 -12.66 -16.43 -4.25
N GLU A 85 -11.48 -16.05 -4.69
CA GLU A 85 -10.53 -16.91 -5.41
C GLU A 85 -9.11 -16.49 -5.11
N GLU A 86 -8.22 -17.48 -4.97
CA GLU A 86 -6.78 -17.25 -4.77
C GLU A 86 -6.10 -16.79 -6.06
N ILE A 87 -6.63 -17.21 -7.21
CA ILE A 87 -6.07 -16.90 -8.54
C ILE A 87 -6.92 -15.82 -9.18
N VAL A 88 -6.29 -14.74 -9.60
CA VAL A 88 -6.92 -13.68 -10.39
C VAL A 88 -6.45 -13.73 -11.83
N ASP A 89 -7.39 -13.59 -12.77
CA ASP A 89 -7.11 -13.44 -14.18
C ASP A 89 -6.93 -11.96 -14.51
N LEU A 90 -5.72 -11.60 -14.95
CA LEU A 90 -5.37 -10.22 -15.30
C LEU A 90 -5.17 -10.11 -16.81
N LYS A 91 -5.54 -8.96 -17.37
CA LYS A 91 -5.37 -8.62 -18.79
C LYS A 91 -4.46 -7.42 -18.92
N TYR A 92 -3.39 -7.58 -19.67
CA TYR A 92 -2.48 -6.49 -19.98
C TYR A 92 -2.52 -6.16 -21.46
N LYS A 93 -2.75 -4.89 -21.76
CA LYS A 93 -2.72 -4.39 -23.15
C LYS A 93 -1.29 -4.00 -23.50
N CYS A 94 -0.80 -4.53 -24.61
CA CYS A 94 0.54 -4.22 -25.11
C CYS A 94 0.68 -2.71 -25.39
N ASN A 95 1.74 -2.12 -24.86
CA ASN A 95 2.06 -0.70 -25.01
C ASN A 95 3.07 -0.42 -26.16
N ASN A 96 3.51 -1.46 -26.89
CA ASN A 96 4.44 -1.32 -27.99
C ASN A 96 3.83 -0.58 -29.18
N VAL A 97 4.67 0.12 -29.92
CA VAL A 97 4.32 0.79 -31.18
C VAL A 97 4.78 -0.07 -32.35
N VAL A 98 3.88 -0.33 -33.27
CA VAL A 98 4.14 -1.15 -34.46
C VAL A 98 3.88 -0.32 -35.73
N LEU A 99 4.55 -0.64 -36.81
CA LEU A 99 4.26 -0.02 -38.11
C LEU A 99 3.06 -0.73 -38.75
N ASN A 100 2.09 0.06 -39.19
CA ASN A 100 0.96 -0.45 -39.98
C ASN A 100 1.37 -0.68 -41.43
N ASP A 101 0.47 -1.22 -42.26
CA ASP A 101 0.70 -1.53 -43.67
C ASP A 101 1.02 -0.29 -44.52
N LYS A 102 0.78 0.91 -44.00
CA LYS A 102 1.08 2.20 -44.65
C LYS A 102 2.41 2.79 -44.19
N GLY A 103 3.13 2.10 -43.28
CA GLY A 103 4.39 2.57 -42.67
C GLY A 103 4.19 3.64 -41.61
N GLU A 104 2.98 3.83 -41.08
CA GLU A 104 2.66 4.76 -39.99
C GLU A 104 2.78 4.01 -38.63
N SER A 105 3.15 4.76 -37.60
CA SER A 105 3.30 4.21 -36.26
C SER A 105 1.94 4.12 -35.55
N ASP A 106 1.52 2.90 -35.20
CA ASP A 106 0.29 2.61 -34.47
C ASP A 106 0.57 1.86 -33.17
N ALA A 107 -0.29 2.08 -32.18
CA ALA A 107 -0.24 1.32 -30.92
C ALA A 107 -0.62 -0.16 -31.18
N CYS A 108 0.15 -1.09 -30.61
CA CYS A 108 -0.21 -2.49 -30.65
C CYS A 108 -1.52 -2.73 -29.89
N THR A 109 -2.44 -3.50 -30.50
CA THR A 109 -3.72 -3.87 -29.88
C THR A 109 -3.70 -5.26 -29.26
N GLY A 110 -2.51 -5.86 -29.09
CA GLY A 110 -2.35 -7.16 -28.47
C GLY A 110 -2.73 -7.11 -26.99
N VAL A 111 -3.41 -8.16 -26.52
CA VAL A 111 -3.73 -8.37 -25.11
C VAL A 111 -3.11 -9.66 -24.66
N VAL A 112 -2.56 -9.66 -23.46
CA VAL A 112 -1.99 -10.84 -22.82
C VAL A 112 -2.79 -11.14 -21.56
N ASP A 113 -3.24 -12.38 -21.45
CA ASP A 113 -3.92 -12.86 -20.26
C ASP A 113 -2.90 -13.62 -19.40
N PHE A 114 -2.88 -13.35 -18.10
CA PHE A 114 -2.07 -14.10 -17.14
C PHE A 114 -2.77 -14.26 -15.81
N LYS A 115 -2.37 -15.30 -15.09
CA LYS A 115 -2.94 -15.66 -13.80
C LYS A 115 -1.96 -15.33 -12.70
N VAL A 116 -2.46 -14.72 -11.65
CA VAL A 116 -1.67 -14.39 -10.46
C VAL A 116 -2.32 -15.03 -9.24
N ASN A 117 -1.54 -15.85 -8.52
CA ASN A 117 -1.97 -16.36 -7.22
C ASN A 117 -1.66 -15.29 -6.16
N LEU A 118 -2.70 -14.73 -5.57
CA LEU A 118 -2.61 -13.66 -4.56
C LEU A 118 -1.88 -14.11 -3.29
N LEU A 119 -1.98 -15.39 -2.92
CA LEU A 119 -1.33 -15.93 -1.72
C LEU A 119 0.17 -16.17 -1.89
N GLU A 120 0.67 -16.15 -3.13
CA GLU A 120 2.10 -16.25 -3.43
C GLU A 120 2.79 -14.87 -3.52
N ILE A 121 2.02 -13.80 -3.37
CA ILE A 121 2.58 -12.46 -3.37
C ILE A 121 3.13 -12.16 -1.98
N GLU A 122 4.44 -12.06 -1.89
CA GLU A 122 5.11 -11.62 -0.67
C GLU A 122 5.44 -10.13 -0.74
N PRO A 123 5.24 -9.39 0.37
CA PRO A 123 5.68 -8.01 0.45
C PRO A 123 7.19 -7.91 0.26
N THR A 124 7.62 -6.90 -0.47
CA THR A 124 9.05 -6.65 -0.62
C THR A 124 9.66 -6.24 0.71
N LYS A 125 10.85 -6.75 0.98
CA LYS A 125 11.65 -6.34 2.14
C LYS A 125 12.97 -5.79 1.64
N ASN A 126 13.17 -4.49 1.82
CA ASN A 126 14.47 -3.91 1.54
C ASN A 126 15.35 -4.10 2.80
N PRO A 127 16.53 -4.74 2.70
CA PRO A 127 17.41 -4.95 3.84
C PRO A 127 17.97 -3.64 4.43
N GLU A 128 17.98 -2.56 3.66
CA GLU A 128 18.43 -1.24 4.10
C GLU A 128 17.31 -0.43 4.78
N HIS A 129 16.07 -0.96 4.79
CA HIS A 129 14.95 -0.26 5.39
C HIS A 129 15.11 -0.14 6.91
N THR A 130 15.12 1.08 7.39
CA THR A 130 15.13 1.40 8.82
C THR A 130 14.30 2.65 9.08
N ASN A 131 13.55 2.64 10.17
CA ASN A 131 12.82 3.80 10.63
C ASN A 131 13.63 4.70 11.58
N LYS A 132 14.81 4.22 12.02
CA LYS A 132 15.73 4.99 12.86
C LYS A 132 16.81 5.62 12.00
N ILE A 133 16.76 6.93 11.83
CA ILE A 133 17.61 7.68 10.92
C ILE A 133 18.55 8.56 11.71
N GLN A 134 19.86 8.30 11.57
CA GLN A 134 20.90 9.11 12.20
C GLN A 134 21.19 10.35 11.32
N LEU A 135 20.90 11.54 11.85
CA LEU A 135 21.15 12.81 11.15
C LEU A 135 22.61 13.27 11.36
N THR A 136 23.02 13.37 12.63
CA THR A 136 24.39 13.71 13.03
C THR A 136 24.91 12.69 14.05
N GLU A 137 26.14 12.85 14.55
CA GLU A 137 26.69 11.96 15.60
C GLU A 137 25.79 11.86 16.83
N ASN A 138 25.03 12.91 17.14
CA ASN A 138 24.30 13.05 18.39
C ASN A 138 22.80 13.24 18.22
N LEU A 139 22.32 13.41 17.00
CA LEU A 139 20.93 13.72 16.69
C LEU A 139 20.38 12.72 15.69
N GLY A 140 19.23 12.20 15.94
CA GLY A 140 18.50 11.33 15.01
C GLY A 140 16.99 11.47 15.15
N VAL A 141 16.29 10.90 14.20
CA VAL A 141 14.84 10.86 14.14
C VAL A 141 14.37 9.43 13.95
N VAL A 142 13.29 9.08 14.60
CA VAL A 142 12.58 7.82 14.35
C VAL A 142 11.24 8.14 13.71
N LEU A 143 10.97 7.48 12.60
CA LEU A 143 9.76 7.66 11.84
C LEU A 143 8.78 6.50 12.08
N LYS A 144 7.51 6.81 12.10
CA LYS A 144 6.42 5.85 12.01
C LYS A 144 5.89 5.78 10.58
N TYR A 145 5.31 4.66 10.23
CA TYR A 145 4.68 4.50 8.92
C TYR A 145 3.43 5.37 8.80
N ALA A 146 3.22 5.94 7.62
CA ALA A 146 2.00 6.66 7.34
C ALA A 146 0.81 5.70 7.34
N SER A 147 -0.20 6.00 8.15
CA SER A 147 -1.48 5.31 8.09
C SER A 147 -2.32 5.82 6.92
N PHE A 148 -3.31 5.04 6.54
CA PHE A 148 -4.24 5.46 5.50
C PHE A 148 -4.95 6.78 5.84
N ASP A 149 -5.41 6.96 7.08
CA ASP A 149 -6.04 8.20 7.53
C ASP A 149 -5.10 9.42 7.44
N MET A 150 -3.81 9.17 7.65
CA MET A 150 -2.80 10.22 7.51
C MET A 150 -2.67 10.66 6.05
N ILE A 151 -2.66 9.72 5.11
CA ILE A 151 -2.54 10.01 3.66
C ILE A 151 -3.77 10.75 3.14
N GLN A 152 -4.98 10.38 3.56
CA GLN A 152 -6.21 11.06 3.14
C GLN A 152 -6.23 12.56 3.47
N LYS A 153 -5.54 12.99 4.53
CA LYS A 153 -5.46 14.42 4.90
C LYS A 153 -4.74 15.28 3.85
N TYR A 154 -4.02 14.65 2.93
CA TYR A 154 -3.16 15.35 1.97
C TYR A 154 -3.62 15.27 0.52
N GLU A 155 -4.74 14.58 0.22
CA GLU A 155 -5.22 14.36 -1.15
C GLU A 155 -5.45 15.64 -1.96
N ASP A 156 -5.81 16.76 -1.29
CA ASP A 156 -6.09 18.04 -1.95
C ASP A 156 -4.91 19.03 -1.88
N LYS A 157 -3.71 18.59 -1.47
CA LYS A 157 -2.53 19.45 -1.33
C LYS A 157 -1.56 19.27 -2.51
N SER A 158 -0.71 20.27 -2.74
CA SER A 158 0.38 20.18 -3.70
C SER A 158 1.45 19.17 -3.25
N GLU A 159 2.20 18.59 -4.20
CA GLU A 159 3.26 17.61 -3.88
C GLU A 159 4.26 18.11 -2.85
N SER A 160 4.66 19.39 -2.92
CA SER A 160 5.60 19.98 -1.97
C SER A 160 5.01 20.11 -0.55
N GLU A 161 3.72 20.47 -0.44
CA GLU A 161 3.01 20.53 0.84
C GLU A 161 2.77 19.14 1.42
N ILE A 162 2.52 18.14 0.56
CA ILE A 162 2.39 16.75 0.97
C ILE A 162 3.69 16.27 1.59
N MET A 163 4.83 16.47 0.90
CA MET A 163 6.11 15.96 1.35
C MET A 163 6.50 16.51 2.73
N SER A 164 6.47 17.84 2.93
CA SER A 164 6.85 18.44 4.21
C SER A 164 5.88 18.08 5.33
N SER A 165 4.57 18.18 5.08
CA SER A 165 3.56 17.90 6.09
C SER A 165 3.50 16.42 6.47
N MET A 166 3.66 15.51 5.50
CA MET A 166 3.68 14.08 5.72
C MET A 166 4.92 13.65 6.50
N LEU A 167 6.07 14.27 6.23
CA LEU A 167 7.28 14.04 7.00
C LEU A 167 7.08 14.39 8.47
N VAL A 168 6.53 15.57 8.77
CA VAL A 168 6.21 16.01 10.15
C VAL A 168 5.29 15.00 10.83
N ASP A 169 4.23 14.57 10.16
CA ASP A 169 3.26 13.63 10.73
C ASP A 169 3.83 12.21 10.90
N CYS A 170 4.86 11.85 10.13
CA CYS A 170 5.56 10.57 10.26
C CYS A 170 6.61 10.56 11.38
N ILE A 171 6.98 11.69 11.99
CA ILE A 171 7.88 11.68 13.14
C ILE A 171 7.20 10.97 14.31
N ASP A 172 7.87 9.97 14.87
CA ASP A 172 7.49 9.32 16.12
C ASP A 172 8.19 10.02 17.29
N TYR A 173 9.51 10.12 17.20
CA TYR A 173 10.30 10.91 18.13
C TYR A 173 11.64 11.35 17.53
N ILE A 174 12.17 12.41 18.10
CA ILE A 174 13.53 12.91 17.85
C ILE A 174 14.35 12.57 19.08
N TYR A 175 15.61 12.23 18.92
CA TYR A 175 16.51 11.93 20.04
C TYR A 175 17.85 12.63 19.83
N ASP A 176 18.42 13.08 20.93
CA ASP A 176 19.80 13.53 21.04
C ASP A 176 20.59 12.65 22.03
N LYS A 177 21.78 13.10 22.45
CA LYS A 177 22.61 12.38 23.43
C LYS A 177 21.95 12.20 24.79
N ASP A 178 21.11 13.17 25.19
CA ASP A 178 20.68 13.35 26.56
C ASP A 178 19.22 12.95 26.75
N GLN A 179 18.38 13.09 25.71
CA GLN A 179 16.94 12.87 25.84
C GLN A 179 16.21 12.50 24.53
N ILE A 180 14.95 12.10 24.72
CA ILE A 180 14.03 11.76 23.63
C ILE A 180 12.87 12.76 23.65
N TYR A 181 12.53 13.31 22.50
CA TYR A 181 11.43 14.25 22.28
C TYR A 181 10.34 13.52 21.48
N TYR A 182 9.28 13.09 22.14
CA TYR A 182 8.18 12.41 21.49
C TYR A 182 7.31 13.40 20.72
N ALA A 183 6.98 13.09 19.47
CA ALA A 183 6.13 13.95 18.64
C ALA A 183 4.75 14.20 19.26
N LYS A 184 4.19 13.24 20.00
CA LYS A 184 2.92 13.40 20.73
C LYS A 184 2.96 14.45 21.83
N ASP A 185 4.14 14.76 22.37
CA ASP A 185 4.37 15.70 23.49
C ASP A 185 4.97 17.03 22.99
N THR A 186 5.23 17.15 21.68
CA THR A 186 5.83 18.31 21.00
C THR A 186 4.76 19.00 20.14
N SER A 187 4.76 20.31 20.11
CA SER A 187 3.81 21.04 19.26
C SER A 187 4.12 20.82 17.76
N ARG A 188 3.07 20.90 16.92
CA ARG A 188 3.26 20.76 15.47
C ARG A 188 4.22 21.82 14.90
N ASP A 189 4.14 23.04 15.42
CA ASP A 189 4.97 24.15 14.95
C ASP A 189 6.46 23.90 15.24
N GLU A 190 6.79 23.34 16.40
CA GLU A 190 8.16 22.94 16.74
C GLU A 190 8.67 21.82 15.86
N LEU A 191 7.81 20.83 15.50
CA LEU A 191 8.18 19.76 14.57
C LEU A 191 8.38 20.29 13.15
N VAL A 192 7.56 21.26 12.71
CA VAL A 192 7.74 21.94 11.41
C VAL A 192 9.06 22.70 11.41
N GLU A 193 9.34 23.50 12.45
CA GLU A 193 10.60 24.22 12.58
C GLU A 193 11.81 23.29 12.57
N PHE A 194 11.71 22.12 13.22
CA PHE A 194 12.76 21.11 13.17
C PHE A 194 13.01 20.61 11.73
N VAL A 195 11.94 20.29 10.99
CA VAL A 195 12.03 19.82 9.62
C VAL A 195 12.59 20.90 8.68
N ASP A 196 12.16 22.15 8.84
CA ASP A 196 12.61 23.28 8.04
C ASP A 196 14.10 23.61 8.26
N ASN A 197 14.65 23.27 9.42
CA ASN A 197 16.07 23.45 9.75
C ASN A 197 16.94 22.27 9.33
N LEU A 198 16.40 21.19 8.73
CA LEU A 198 17.18 20.07 8.21
C LEU A 198 18.00 20.49 6.97
N GLN A 199 19.21 19.97 6.88
CA GLN A 199 20.03 20.13 5.68
C GLN A 199 19.54 19.16 4.59
N GLN A 200 19.79 19.49 3.32
CA GLN A 200 19.36 18.64 2.21
C GLN A 200 19.90 17.20 2.32
N LYS A 201 21.13 17.01 2.77
CA LYS A 201 21.69 15.67 3.02
C LYS A 201 20.93 14.85 4.07
N ASP A 202 20.29 15.54 5.03
CA ASP A 202 19.51 14.87 6.08
C ASP A 202 18.12 14.50 5.54
N LEU A 203 17.54 15.33 4.68
CA LEU A 203 16.32 14.98 3.93
C LEU A 203 16.55 13.80 2.99
N GLU A 204 17.71 13.69 2.35
CA GLU A 204 18.06 12.52 1.53
C GLU A 204 18.10 11.22 2.34
N LYS A 205 18.65 11.25 3.57
CA LYS A 205 18.61 10.08 4.47
C LYS A 205 17.17 9.70 4.85
N ILE A 206 16.34 10.70 5.12
CA ILE A 206 14.91 10.49 5.44
C ILE A 206 14.17 9.94 4.22
N LYS A 207 14.48 10.43 3.02
CA LYS A 207 13.87 9.95 1.79
C LYS A 207 14.11 8.45 1.58
N VAL A 208 15.27 7.92 1.95
CA VAL A 208 15.56 6.48 1.87
C VAL A 208 14.52 5.65 2.65
N PHE A 209 14.03 6.13 3.79
CA PHE A 209 12.95 5.45 4.52
C PHE A 209 11.69 5.31 3.67
N PHE A 210 11.26 6.38 2.99
CA PHE A 210 10.06 6.33 2.14
C PHE A 210 10.28 5.51 0.87
N ASP A 211 11.46 5.60 0.26
CA ASP A 211 11.80 4.87 -0.97
C ASP A 211 11.99 3.36 -0.73
N THR A 212 12.19 2.95 0.52
CA THR A 212 12.42 1.55 0.91
C THR A 212 11.24 0.92 1.65
N LEU A 213 10.09 1.59 1.72
CA LEU A 213 8.88 1.05 2.31
C LEU A 213 8.52 -0.31 1.71
N PRO A 214 7.98 -1.24 2.52
CA PRO A 214 7.43 -2.48 1.97
C PRO A 214 6.36 -2.19 0.92
N GLU A 215 6.42 -2.90 -0.20
CA GLU A 215 5.45 -2.79 -1.29
C GLU A 215 4.84 -4.16 -1.59
N ILE A 216 3.55 -4.17 -1.91
CA ILE A 216 2.87 -5.34 -2.46
C ILE A 216 3.01 -5.25 -3.97
N LYS A 217 3.87 -6.11 -4.54
CA LYS A 217 4.14 -6.13 -5.98
C LYS A 217 4.41 -7.53 -6.49
N LYS A 218 4.12 -7.73 -7.77
CA LYS A 218 4.45 -8.95 -8.52
C LYS A 218 5.09 -8.56 -9.84
N ASP A 219 6.28 -9.07 -10.08
CA ASP A 219 6.93 -8.95 -11.40
C ASP A 219 6.38 -10.06 -12.29
N VAL A 220 5.96 -9.70 -13.50
CA VAL A 220 5.40 -10.60 -14.50
C VAL A 220 6.08 -10.32 -15.84
N HIS A 221 6.68 -11.38 -16.41
CA HIS A 221 7.18 -11.35 -17.78
C HIS A 221 6.03 -11.58 -18.75
N PHE A 222 5.83 -10.68 -19.72
CA PHE A 222 4.87 -10.92 -20.77
C PHE A 222 5.50 -10.90 -22.16
N LYS A 223 4.90 -11.70 -23.06
CA LYS A 223 5.20 -11.68 -24.49
C LYS A 223 3.92 -11.44 -25.27
N CYS A 224 3.90 -10.36 -26.05
CA CYS A 224 2.73 -10.01 -26.84
C CYS A 224 2.50 -11.02 -27.97
N PRO A 225 1.32 -11.67 -28.04
CA PRO A 225 1.04 -12.65 -29.09
C PRO A 225 0.90 -12.01 -30.49
N LYS A 226 0.68 -10.68 -30.55
CA LYS A 226 0.47 -9.96 -31.82
C LYS A 226 1.76 -9.42 -32.43
N CYS A 227 2.64 -8.81 -31.63
CA CYS A 227 3.85 -8.16 -32.13
C CYS A 227 5.15 -8.78 -31.63
N SER A 228 5.05 -9.84 -30.80
CA SER A 228 6.18 -10.54 -30.17
C SER A 228 7.07 -9.66 -29.25
N TYR A 229 6.61 -8.46 -28.91
CA TYR A 229 7.28 -7.60 -27.94
C TYR A 229 7.25 -8.26 -26.56
N GLU A 230 8.38 -8.23 -25.89
CA GLU A 230 8.56 -8.78 -24.53
C GLU A 230 8.91 -7.66 -23.57
N GLU A 231 8.34 -7.71 -22.36
CA GLU A 231 8.59 -6.74 -21.30
C GLU A 231 8.35 -7.37 -19.94
N ASP A 232 9.13 -6.94 -18.95
CA ASP A 232 8.87 -7.25 -17.55
C ASP A 232 8.04 -6.11 -16.95
N ILE A 233 6.80 -6.42 -16.59
CA ILE A 233 5.88 -5.47 -15.97
C ILE A 233 5.80 -5.72 -14.48
N GLN A 234 5.64 -4.67 -13.72
CA GLN A 234 5.45 -4.73 -12.29
C GLN A 234 4.02 -4.35 -11.93
N ILE A 235 3.27 -5.32 -11.38
CA ILE A 235 1.92 -5.11 -10.88
C ILE A 235 2.05 -4.66 -9.44
N LYS A 236 1.58 -3.45 -9.12
CA LYS A 236 1.69 -2.82 -7.81
C LYS A 236 0.34 -2.34 -7.28
N GLY A 237 0.20 -2.42 -5.96
CA GLY A 237 -0.95 -1.89 -5.24
C GLY A 237 -2.25 -2.64 -5.47
N LEU A 238 -3.23 -2.45 -4.58
CA LEU A 238 -4.50 -3.15 -4.60
C LEU A 238 -5.26 -3.04 -5.92
N GLN A 239 -5.28 -1.84 -6.51
CA GLN A 239 -6.06 -1.57 -7.73
C GLN A 239 -5.63 -2.46 -8.89
N SER A 240 -4.33 -2.78 -9.00
CA SER A 240 -3.81 -3.61 -10.08
C SER A 240 -4.22 -5.08 -10.00
N PHE A 241 -4.67 -5.54 -8.82
CA PHE A 241 -5.09 -6.93 -8.59
C PHE A 241 -6.61 -7.11 -8.60
N PHE A 242 -7.40 -6.03 -8.79
CA PHE A 242 -8.87 -6.06 -8.61
C PHE A 242 -9.65 -5.39 -9.75
N VAL A 243 -9.01 -5.16 -10.89
CA VAL A 243 -9.65 -4.62 -12.11
C VAL A 243 -10.34 -5.74 -12.89
#